data_910670264fe1e18f8528e9a7971de372
#
_entry.id   910670264fe1e18f8528e9a7971de372
#
_cell.length_a   1.000
_cell.length_b   1.000
_cell.length_c   1.000
_cell.angle_alpha   90.00
_cell.angle_beta   90.00
_cell.angle_gamma   90.00
#
_symmetry.space_group_name_H-M   'P 1'
#
loop_
_entity.id
_entity.type
_entity.pdbx_description
1 polymer ?
#
loop_
_entity_poly.entity_id
_entity_poly.type
_entity_poly.pdbx_seq_one_letter_code
_entity_poly.pdbx_strand_id
1 'polypeptide(L)'
;MLDGETEFSGTVKNLSEQGMFISTELSFPIEQQLKIIFFMNKEFLPLSVNIRSLNKTGEIYNGIGVELINPPQDYIEFVSSLRIDL
;
A
#
# COMPACT_ATOMS: atom_id res chain seq x y z
N MET A 1 -1.13 17.41 17.25
CA MET A 1 -1.23 17.27 16.69
C MET A 1 -1.11 16.64 16.04
N LEU A 2 -1.22 16.31 15.70
CA LEU A 2 -1.14 15.71 15.11
C LEU A 2 -0.93 15.79 14.19
N ASP A 3 -0.63 15.84 14.14
CA ASP A 3 -0.40 16.15 13.42
C ASP A 3 -0.42 15.96 12.25
N GLY A 4 -0.59 16.01 11.69
CA GLY A 4 -0.59 15.92 10.26
C GLY A 4 -0.77 14.58 9.68
N GLU A 5 -1.16 13.69 10.46
CA GLU A 5 -1.37 12.35 9.95
C GLU A 5 -2.67 12.25 9.23
N THR A 6 -2.62 11.61 8.08
CA THR A 6 -3.80 11.34 7.28
C THR A 6 -4.02 9.84 7.23
N GLU A 7 -5.21 9.44 7.52
CA GLU A 7 -5.56 8.02 7.49
C GLU A 7 -6.52 7.76 6.37
N PHE A 8 -6.31 6.63 5.72
CA PHE A 8 -7.26 6.15 4.72
C PHE A 8 -7.19 4.64 4.76
N SER A 9 -8.20 4.02 4.20
CA SER A 9 -8.19 2.58 4.06
C SER A 9 -8.40 2.24 2.60
N GLY A 10 -7.96 1.04 2.25
CA GLY A 10 -8.07 0.62 0.87
C GLY A 10 -7.95 -0.87 0.77
N THR A 11 -8.12 -1.37 -0.44
CA THR A 11 -8.06 -2.77 -0.73
C THR A 11 -6.90 -3.05 -1.67
N VAL A 12 -6.06 -3.99 -1.31
CA VAL A 12 -4.95 -4.37 -2.16
C VAL A 12 -5.47 -5.17 -3.33
N LYS A 13 -5.11 -4.75 -4.54
CA LYS A 13 -5.58 -5.41 -5.75
C LYS A 13 -4.53 -6.27 -6.41
N ASN A 14 -3.30 -5.80 -6.44
CA ASN A 14 -2.18 -6.55 -7.01
C ASN A 14 -1.06 -6.53 -6.02
N LEU A 15 -0.44 -7.67 -5.82
CA LEU A 15 0.54 -7.83 -4.77
C LEU A 15 1.76 -8.52 -5.34
N SER A 16 2.92 -7.94 -5.07
CA SER A 16 4.19 -8.57 -5.42
C SER A 16 5.18 -8.26 -4.33
N GLU A 17 6.36 -8.87 -4.44
CA GLU A 17 7.39 -8.66 -3.45
C GLU A 17 7.90 -7.23 -3.44
N GLN A 18 7.71 -6.51 -4.53
CA GLN A 18 8.26 -5.17 -4.66
C GLN A 18 7.23 -4.08 -4.53
N GLY A 19 5.95 -4.39 -4.58
CA GLY A 19 4.95 -3.36 -4.51
C GLY A 19 3.55 -3.90 -4.54
N MET A 20 2.61 -2.97 -4.59
CA MET A 20 1.21 -3.35 -4.63
C MET A 20 0.40 -2.21 -5.22
N PHE A 21 -0.80 -2.52 -5.67
CA PHE A 21 -1.77 -1.52 -6.08
C PHE A 21 -2.90 -1.50 -5.06
N ILE A 22 -3.24 -0.33 -4.58
CA ILE A 22 -4.23 -0.16 -3.53
C ILE A 22 -5.41 0.62 -4.10
N SER A 23 -6.58 0.01 -4.06
CA SER A 23 -7.82 0.67 -4.44
C SER A 23 -8.36 1.42 -3.24
N THR A 24 -8.56 2.72 -3.38
CA THR A 24 -8.96 3.55 -2.26
C THR A 24 -9.62 4.81 -2.82
N GLU A 25 -10.08 5.68 -1.93
CA GLU A 25 -10.63 6.97 -2.33
C GLU A 25 -9.94 8.05 -1.53
N LEU A 26 -9.25 8.92 -2.21
CA LEU A 26 -8.53 10.01 -1.57
C LEU A 26 -8.86 11.30 -2.30
N SER A 27 -9.14 12.33 -1.53
CA SER A 27 -9.50 13.63 -2.10
C SER A 27 -8.53 14.72 -1.71
N PHE A 28 -7.32 14.34 -1.32
CA PHE A 28 -6.32 15.31 -0.89
C PHE A 28 -4.99 14.95 -1.53
N PRO A 29 -4.04 15.88 -1.56
CA PRO A 29 -2.73 15.58 -2.10
C PRO A 29 -2.04 14.47 -1.32
N ILE A 30 -1.30 13.66 -2.03
CA ILE A 30 -0.62 12.52 -1.45
C ILE A 30 0.87 12.74 -1.56
N GLU A 31 1.57 12.53 -0.47
CA GLU A 31 3.01 12.64 -0.49
C GLU A 31 3.61 11.45 -1.21
N GLN A 32 4.81 11.66 -1.72
CA GLN A 32 5.46 10.62 -2.49
C GLN A 32 5.80 9.39 -1.65
N GLN A 33 6.04 9.58 -0.38
CA GLN A 33 6.34 8.48 0.52
C GLN A 33 5.26 8.39 1.58
N LEU A 34 4.86 7.17 1.87
CA LEU A 34 3.83 6.92 2.87
C LEU A 34 4.26 5.76 3.74
N LYS A 35 3.69 5.72 4.93
CA LYS A 35 3.71 4.53 5.75
C LYS A 35 2.31 3.95 5.76
N ILE A 36 2.22 2.66 5.49
CA ILE A 36 0.93 2.00 5.51
C ILE A 36 1.00 0.86 6.51
N ILE A 37 -0.17 0.48 7.00
CA ILE A 37 -0.30 -0.68 7.88
C ILE A 37 -0.97 -1.76 7.07
N PHE A 38 -0.24 -2.82 6.82
CA PHE A 38 -0.71 -3.92 5.99
C PHE A 38 -1.16 -5.04 6.89
N PHE A 39 -2.40 -5.48 6.69
CA PHE A 39 -2.96 -6.56 7.50
C PHE A 39 -2.76 -7.88 6.78
N MET A 40 -2.04 -8.80 7.42
CA MET A 40 -1.80 -10.10 6.85
C MET A 40 -1.71 -11.12 7.97
N ASN A 41 -2.21 -12.30 7.72
CA ASN A 41 -2.12 -13.42 8.68
C ASN A 41 -2.52 -13.00 10.10
N LYS A 42 -3.56 -12.17 10.19
CA LYS A 42 -4.09 -11.68 11.48
C LYS A 42 -3.12 -10.78 12.20
N GLU A 43 -2.14 -10.24 11.49
CA GLU A 43 -1.18 -9.32 12.08
C GLU A 43 -1.12 -8.06 11.24
N PHE A 44 -0.78 -6.97 11.90
CA PHE A 44 -0.56 -5.70 11.22
C PHE A 44 0.93 -5.52 11.00
N LEU A 45 1.29 -5.15 9.79
CA LEU A 45 2.68 -4.98 9.42
C LEU A 45 2.88 -3.59 8.86
N PRO A 46 3.69 -2.76 9.52
CA PRO A 46 3.96 -1.43 8.98
C PRO A 46 4.91 -1.53 7.79
N LEU A 47 4.59 -0.81 6.73
CA LEU A 47 5.39 -0.80 5.52
C LEU A 47 5.66 0.63 5.10
N SER A 48 6.87 0.88 4.63
CA SER A 48 7.21 2.16 4.01
C SER A 48 7.15 1.99 2.51
N VAL A 49 6.49 2.92 1.83
CA VAL A 49 6.30 2.78 0.40
C VAL A 49 6.52 4.12 -0.29
N ASN A 50 6.93 4.04 -1.55
CA ASN A 50 6.94 5.18 -2.47
C ASN A 50 5.76 5.06 -3.40
N ILE A 51 5.11 6.18 -3.67
CA ILE A 51 4.02 6.19 -4.64
C ILE A 51 4.62 6.26 -6.03
N ARG A 52 4.23 5.29 -6.87
CA ARG A 52 4.73 5.20 -8.23
C ARG A 52 3.69 5.62 -9.25
N SER A 53 2.42 5.46 -8.94
CA SER A 53 1.38 5.85 -9.87
C SER A 53 0.14 6.22 -9.10
N LEU A 54 -0.67 7.07 -9.73
CA LEU A 54 -1.92 7.51 -9.15
C LEU A 54 -2.99 7.39 -10.22
N ASN A 55 -4.09 6.76 -9.88
CA ASN A 55 -5.26 6.74 -10.73
C ASN A 55 -6.27 7.72 -10.17
N LYS A 56 -6.82 8.54 -11.05
CA LYS A 56 -7.67 9.63 -10.61
C LYS A 56 -8.91 9.65 -11.49
N THR A 57 -10.04 9.86 -10.85
CA THR A 57 -11.31 10.07 -11.55
C THR A 57 -11.87 11.38 -11.04
N GLY A 58 -11.94 12.39 -11.92
CA GLY A 58 -12.34 13.71 -11.48
C GLY A 58 -11.35 14.25 -10.49
N GLU A 59 -11.82 14.55 -9.31
CA GLU A 59 -10.97 15.10 -8.25
C GLU A 59 -10.55 14.07 -7.23
N ILE A 60 -10.89 12.81 -7.45
CA ILE A 60 -10.69 11.77 -6.45
C ILE A 60 -9.64 10.79 -6.96
N TYR A 61 -8.65 10.52 -6.12
CA TYR A 61 -7.71 9.45 -6.40
C TYR A 61 -8.36 8.13 -6.00
N ASN A 62 -8.55 7.25 -6.97
CA ASN A 62 -9.24 5.99 -6.70
C ASN A 62 -8.30 4.79 -6.68
N GLY A 63 -7.01 5.02 -6.81
CA GLY A 63 -6.07 3.94 -6.70
C GLY A 63 -4.65 4.47 -6.71
N ILE A 64 -3.78 3.79 -5.97
CA ILE A 64 -2.37 4.15 -5.95
C ILE A 64 -1.53 2.91 -6.14
N GLY A 65 -0.50 3.05 -6.96
CA GLY A 65 0.50 2.01 -7.10
C GLY A 65 1.70 2.40 -6.30
N VAL A 66 2.18 1.50 -5.46
CA VAL A 66 3.27 1.81 -4.55
C VAL A 66 4.38 0.78 -4.70
N GLU A 67 5.59 1.24 -4.42
CA GLU A 67 6.78 0.41 -4.38
C GLU A 67 7.26 0.36 -2.94
N LEU A 68 7.58 -0.84 -2.47
CA LEU A 68 8.02 -0.99 -1.09
C LEU A 68 9.47 -0.57 -0.93
N ILE A 69 9.75 0.07 0.19
CA ILE A 69 11.09 0.47 0.56
C ILE A 69 11.56 -0.49 1.64
N ASN A 70 12.60 -1.28 1.32
CA ASN A 70 13.16 -2.24 2.27
C ASN A 70 12.06 -3.09 2.90
N PRO A 71 11.32 -3.86 2.08
CA PRO A 71 10.23 -4.65 2.65
C PRO A 71 10.76 -5.64 3.67
N PRO A 72 10.05 -5.80 4.78
CA PRO A 72 10.49 -6.78 5.79
C PRO A 72 10.35 -8.20 5.29
N GLN A 73 11.12 -9.08 5.88
CA GLN A 73 11.12 -10.46 5.46
C GLN A 73 9.74 -11.08 5.60
N ASP A 74 9.00 -10.71 6.62
CA ASP A 74 7.66 -11.24 6.82
C ASP A 74 6.77 -10.96 5.62
N TYR A 75 6.89 -9.75 5.06
CA TYR A 75 6.12 -9.40 3.88
C TYR A 75 6.52 -10.24 2.68
N ILE A 76 7.83 -10.38 2.48
CA ILE A 76 8.34 -11.15 1.35
C ILE A 76 7.85 -12.59 1.43
N GLU A 77 7.92 -13.17 2.61
CA GLU A 77 7.50 -14.55 2.79
C GLU A 77 6.00 -14.70 2.56
N PHE A 78 5.22 -13.74 3.03
CA PHE A 78 3.79 -13.79 2.83
C PHE A 78 3.44 -13.78 1.34
N VAL A 79 4.04 -12.85 0.60
CA VAL A 79 3.74 -12.74 -0.83
C VAL A 79 4.21 -13.98 -1.57
N SER A 80 5.39 -14.47 -1.21
CA SER A 80 5.90 -15.69 -1.86
C SER A 80 4.97 -16.86 -1.65
N SER A 81 4.38 -16.97 -0.47
CA SER A 81 3.48 -18.08 -0.19
C SER A 81 2.22 -18.01 -1.02
N LEU A 82 1.81 -16.83 -1.44
CA LEU A 82 0.62 -16.69 -2.26
C LEU A 82 0.82 -17.19 -3.67
N ARG A 83 2.05 -17.45 -4.07
CA ARG A 83 2.36 -17.83 -5.43
C ARG A 83 2.64 -19.30 -5.59
N ILE A 84 2.42 -20.04 -4.53
CA ILE A 84 2.82 -21.45 -4.53
C ILE A 84 1.76 -22.35 -5.13
N ASP A 85 0.55 -21.95 -5.10
CA ASP A 85 -0.57 -22.82 -5.42
C ASP A 85 -0.87 -22.86 -6.92
N LEU A 86 0.11 -22.78 -7.73
CA LEU A 86 -0.11 -22.80 -9.18
C LEU A 86 -0.18 -24.18 -9.77
#